data_9da7e2d0649102a6ac33360c51ebb67f
#
_entry.id   9da7e2d0649102a6ac33360c51ebb67f
#
_cell.length_a   1.000
_cell.length_b   1.000
_cell.length_c   1.000
_cell.angle_alpha   90.00
_cell.angle_beta   90.00
_cell.angle_gamma   90.00
#
_symmetry.space_group_name_H-M   'P 1'
#
loop_
_entity.id
_entity.type
_entity.pdbx_description
1 polymer ?
#
loop_
_entity_poly.entity_id
_entity_poly.type
_entity_poly.pdbx_seq_one_letter_code
_entity_poly.pdbx_strand_id
1 'polypeptide(L)'
;PQAQQPQTFNPTETGASVAAVRDAASGSEIELMVGRSTVLNVGSAIARVSLTVPDIADALPTGHSQLLIHGKKPGTISLFVWDKAGAISTFEVKGRRELTPLIAHLKQLFLGDDITVLGSGKDVVISGTVTSKYVIEKAADVAGGYVEKKEDVVNMLKQQEGVASNQVMLRVRFAEVSRSAMSEFGMS
;
A
#
# COMPACT_ATOMS: atom_id res chain seq x y z
N PRO A 1 -43.92 41.51 20.15
CA PRO A 1 -43.79 40.56 19.06
C PRO A 1 -42.34 40.53 18.60
N GLN A 2 -41.63 39.53 19.07
CA GLN A 2 -40.23 39.28 18.66
C GLN A 2 -40.24 38.44 17.38
N ALA A 3 -39.65 38.98 16.32
CA ALA A 3 -39.44 38.30 15.07
C ALA A 3 -38.37 37.21 15.25
N GLN A 4 -38.73 35.94 15.02
CA GLN A 4 -37.82 34.84 14.94
C GLN A 4 -36.98 34.97 13.67
N GLN A 5 -35.64 35.03 13.83
CA GLN A 5 -34.69 34.93 12.74
C GLN A 5 -34.65 33.47 12.21
N PRO A 6 -34.58 33.26 10.90
CA PRO A 6 -34.43 31.93 10.33
C PRO A 6 -33.04 31.38 10.66
N GLN A 7 -33.00 30.22 11.30
CA GLN A 7 -31.79 29.49 11.53
C GLN A 7 -31.24 28.98 10.18
N THR A 8 -30.07 29.44 9.82
CA THR A 8 -29.31 28.90 8.70
C THR A 8 -28.84 27.49 9.07
N PHE A 9 -29.37 26.52 8.37
CA PHE A 9 -28.94 25.12 8.44
C PHE A 9 -27.48 25.02 7.90
N ASN A 10 -26.54 24.75 8.78
CA ASN A 10 -25.19 24.45 8.43
C ASN A 10 -25.11 22.92 8.22
N PRO A 11 -24.93 22.38 6.99
CA PRO A 11 -24.73 20.96 6.82
C PRO A 11 -23.31 20.64 7.30
N THR A 12 -23.24 20.05 8.49
CA THR A 12 -22.02 19.43 9.03
C THR A 12 -21.53 18.39 8.03
N GLU A 13 -20.32 18.59 7.58
CA GLU A 13 -19.58 17.75 6.64
C GLU A 13 -19.56 16.29 7.09
N THR A 14 -20.40 15.48 6.47
CA THR A 14 -20.17 14.05 6.37
C THR A 14 -19.25 13.87 5.17
N GLY A 15 -17.99 13.50 5.43
CA GLY A 15 -16.94 13.38 4.43
C GLY A 15 -17.23 12.34 3.35
N ALA A 16 -18.06 12.72 2.38
CA ALA A 16 -18.07 12.08 1.08
C ALA A 16 -16.87 12.65 0.31
N SER A 17 -15.87 11.82 0.06
CA SER A 17 -14.76 12.14 -0.84
C SER A 17 -15.36 12.57 -2.18
N VAL A 18 -15.46 13.87 -2.41
CA VAL A 18 -15.91 14.42 -3.68
C VAL A 18 -14.90 14.02 -4.73
N ALA A 19 -15.34 13.20 -5.69
CA ALA A 19 -14.52 12.83 -6.84
C ALA A 19 -14.04 14.11 -7.54
N ALA A 20 -12.73 14.33 -7.59
CA ALA A 20 -12.16 15.49 -8.27
C ALA A 20 -12.48 15.37 -9.77
N VAL A 21 -13.13 16.40 -10.32
CA VAL A 21 -13.37 16.51 -11.77
C VAL A 21 -12.05 16.96 -12.40
N ARG A 22 -11.54 16.18 -13.35
CA ARG A 22 -10.35 16.51 -14.13
C ARG A 22 -10.72 16.68 -15.59
N ASP A 23 -10.28 17.78 -16.18
CA ASP A 23 -10.32 17.99 -17.62
C ASP A 23 -9.06 17.36 -18.20
N ALA A 24 -9.21 16.48 -19.19
CA ALA A 24 -8.08 15.82 -19.79
C ALA A 24 -8.14 15.90 -21.33
N ALA A 25 -7.01 16.30 -21.91
CA ALA A 25 -6.78 16.17 -23.35
C ALA A 25 -6.43 14.72 -23.70
N SER A 26 -6.67 14.31 -24.95
CA SER A 26 -6.25 13.00 -25.45
C SER A 26 -4.74 12.78 -25.24
N GLY A 27 -4.34 11.60 -24.76
CA GLY A 27 -2.96 11.28 -24.41
C GLY A 27 -2.56 11.62 -22.97
N SER A 28 -3.47 12.18 -22.15
CA SER A 28 -3.19 12.50 -20.75
C SER A 28 -3.07 11.23 -19.91
N GLU A 29 -2.16 11.32 -18.92
CA GLU A 29 -2.03 10.33 -17.86
C GLU A 29 -3.02 10.63 -16.73
N ILE A 30 -3.76 9.61 -16.28
CA ILE A 30 -4.74 9.68 -15.21
C ILE A 30 -4.24 8.82 -14.06
N GLU A 31 -3.79 9.46 -12.98
CA GLU A 31 -3.46 8.73 -11.75
C GLU A 31 -4.72 8.49 -10.92
N LEU A 32 -4.91 7.24 -10.52
CA LEU A 32 -6.07 6.78 -9.78
C LEU A 32 -5.62 5.93 -8.58
N MET A 33 -6.10 6.26 -7.39
CA MET A 33 -5.87 5.42 -6.22
C MET A 33 -6.82 4.22 -6.22
N VAL A 34 -6.29 3.05 -5.89
CA VAL A 34 -7.10 1.84 -5.71
C VAL A 34 -8.17 2.06 -4.65
N GLY A 35 -9.41 1.65 -4.94
CA GLY A 35 -10.57 1.88 -4.08
C GLY A 35 -11.17 3.28 -4.18
N ARG A 36 -10.63 4.17 -5.02
CA ARG A 36 -11.17 5.52 -5.25
C ARG A 36 -11.69 5.70 -6.66
N SER A 37 -12.58 6.68 -6.82
CA SER A 37 -13.15 7.07 -8.12
C SER A 37 -12.76 8.50 -8.45
N THR A 38 -12.58 8.75 -9.75
CA THR A 38 -12.32 10.08 -10.29
C THR A 38 -13.28 10.33 -11.46
N VAL A 39 -13.79 11.55 -11.59
CA VAL A 39 -14.57 11.97 -12.74
C VAL A 39 -13.66 12.62 -13.76
N LEU A 40 -13.62 12.06 -14.96
CA LEU A 40 -12.90 12.58 -16.11
C LEU A 40 -13.88 13.31 -17.03
N ASN A 41 -13.58 14.56 -17.40
CA ASN A 41 -14.28 15.27 -18.44
C ASN A 41 -13.49 15.15 -19.75
N VAL A 42 -14.09 14.51 -20.73
CA VAL A 42 -13.46 14.24 -22.04
C VAL A 42 -13.63 15.41 -23.02
N GLY A 43 -14.54 16.36 -22.71
CA GLY A 43 -14.78 17.53 -23.53
C GLY A 43 -15.67 17.30 -24.76
N SER A 44 -15.92 16.05 -25.15
CA SER A 44 -16.78 15.65 -26.28
C SER A 44 -17.87 14.68 -25.84
N ALA A 45 -18.94 14.58 -26.62
CA ALA A 45 -20.06 13.68 -26.30
C ALA A 45 -19.65 12.21 -26.49
N ILE A 46 -19.63 11.45 -25.41
CA ILE A 46 -19.20 10.06 -25.36
C ILE A 46 -20.22 9.18 -26.08
N ALA A 47 -19.74 8.37 -27.02
CA ALA A 47 -20.51 7.33 -27.69
C ALA A 47 -20.18 5.94 -27.14
N ARG A 48 -18.90 5.65 -26.91
CA ARG A 48 -18.44 4.35 -26.42
C ARG A 48 -17.15 4.50 -25.61
N VAL A 49 -16.98 3.63 -24.64
CA VAL A 49 -15.78 3.52 -23.77
C VAL A 49 -15.26 2.09 -23.80
N SER A 50 -13.96 1.92 -23.80
CA SER A 50 -13.31 0.61 -23.67
C SER A 50 -12.05 0.72 -22.82
N LEU A 51 -11.87 -0.22 -21.91
CA LEU A 51 -10.66 -0.42 -21.11
C LEU A 51 -9.92 -1.65 -21.60
N THR A 52 -8.58 -1.60 -21.61
CA THR A 52 -7.76 -2.73 -22.05
C THR A 52 -7.86 -3.89 -21.06
N VAL A 53 -7.89 -3.60 -19.75
CA VAL A 53 -7.97 -4.60 -18.68
C VAL A 53 -9.00 -4.17 -17.64
N PRO A 54 -10.22 -4.73 -17.66
CA PRO A 54 -11.32 -4.31 -16.76
C PRO A 54 -11.10 -4.72 -15.29
N ASP A 55 -10.11 -5.56 -15.01
CA ASP A 55 -9.75 -5.95 -13.63
C ASP A 55 -9.00 -4.84 -12.88
N ILE A 56 -8.31 -3.93 -13.57
CA ILE A 56 -7.52 -2.86 -12.96
C ILE A 56 -8.37 -1.63 -12.67
N ALA A 57 -9.25 -1.27 -13.59
CA ALA A 57 -10.18 -0.16 -13.41
C ALA A 57 -11.51 -0.43 -14.10
N ASP A 58 -12.53 0.32 -13.69
CA ASP A 58 -13.83 0.37 -14.34
C ASP A 58 -14.11 1.80 -14.80
N ALA A 59 -14.84 1.95 -15.91
CA ALA A 59 -15.15 3.25 -16.49
C ALA A 59 -16.62 3.30 -16.89
N LEU A 60 -17.37 4.19 -16.25
CA LEU A 60 -18.81 4.33 -16.44
C LEU A 60 -19.15 5.75 -16.91
N PRO A 61 -19.81 5.92 -18.08
CA PRO A 61 -20.32 7.23 -18.48
C PRO A 61 -21.38 7.72 -17.50
N THR A 62 -21.16 8.90 -16.91
CA THR A 62 -22.09 9.54 -15.96
C THR A 62 -22.80 10.75 -16.55
N GLY A 63 -22.33 11.23 -17.71
CA GLY A 63 -22.91 12.36 -18.43
C GLY A 63 -22.55 12.34 -19.89
N HIS A 64 -22.91 13.40 -20.62
CA HIS A 64 -22.64 13.52 -22.05
C HIS A 64 -21.13 13.49 -22.38
N SER A 65 -20.32 14.14 -21.52
CA SER A 65 -18.87 14.27 -21.68
C SER A 65 -18.09 13.82 -20.44
N GLN A 66 -18.77 13.22 -19.47
CA GLN A 66 -18.17 12.83 -18.19
C GLN A 66 -18.13 11.32 -18.02
N LEU A 67 -17.00 10.85 -17.52
CA LEU A 67 -16.71 9.46 -17.26
C LEU A 67 -16.26 9.28 -15.83
N LEU A 68 -16.94 8.44 -15.07
CA LEU A 68 -16.49 8.00 -13.75
C LEU A 68 -15.53 6.84 -13.92
N ILE A 69 -14.30 6.99 -13.42
CA ILE A 69 -13.28 5.93 -13.43
C ILE A 69 -13.06 5.47 -12.01
N HIS A 70 -13.20 4.17 -11.79
CA HIS A 70 -12.99 3.52 -10.49
C HIS A 70 -11.77 2.60 -10.53
N GLY A 71 -10.79 2.80 -9.65
CA GLY A 71 -9.59 1.96 -9.53
C GLY A 71 -9.87 0.73 -8.69
N LYS A 72 -9.67 -0.46 -9.27
CA LYS A 72 -9.86 -1.75 -8.60
C LYS A 72 -8.54 -2.35 -8.12
N LYS A 73 -7.52 -2.33 -8.97
CA LYS A 73 -6.20 -2.92 -8.71
C LYS A 73 -5.08 -1.99 -9.16
N PRO A 74 -3.88 -2.12 -8.60
CA PRO A 74 -2.72 -1.40 -9.10
C PRO A 74 -2.33 -1.91 -10.50
N GLY A 75 -1.87 -1.01 -11.35
CA GLY A 75 -1.44 -1.33 -12.70
C GLY A 75 -1.64 -0.16 -13.66
N THR A 76 -1.15 -0.32 -14.88
CA THR A 76 -1.29 0.68 -15.96
C THR A 76 -2.11 0.08 -17.09
N ILE A 77 -3.13 0.81 -17.55
CA ILE A 77 -4.01 0.40 -18.63
C ILE A 77 -4.32 1.57 -19.55
N SER A 78 -4.75 1.25 -20.78
CA SER A 78 -5.26 2.24 -21.72
C SER A 78 -6.78 2.30 -21.68
N LEU A 79 -7.29 3.52 -21.66
CA LEU A 79 -8.70 3.85 -21.76
C LEU A 79 -8.96 4.51 -23.12
N PHE A 80 -9.87 3.94 -23.91
CA PHE A 80 -10.29 4.46 -25.20
C PHE A 80 -11.70 5.01 -25.09
N VAL A 81 -11.89 6.24 -25.55
CA VAL A 81 -13.18 6.91 -25.59
C VAL A 81 -13.48 7.33 -27.02
N TRP A 82 -14.58 6.84 -27.57
CA TRP A 82 -15.12 7.27 -28.87
C TRP A 82 -16.17 8.34 -28.64
N ASP A 83 -16.07 9.43 -29.34
CA ASP A 83 -17.10 10.45 -29.34
C ASP A 83 -18.18 10.14 -30.40
N LYS A 84 -19.28 10.94 -30.41
CA LYS A 84 -20.35 10.80 -31.40
C LYS A 84 -19.94 11.22 -32.81
N ALA A 85 -18.84 11.98 -32.95
CA ALA A 85 -18.29 12.36 -34.25
C ALA A 85 -17.36 11.27 -34.83
N GLY A 86 -17.07 10.20 -34.04
CA GLY A 86 -16.21 9.10 -34.45
C GLY A 86 -14.73 9.32 -34.13
N ALA A 87 -14.37 10.42 -33.46
CA ALA A 87 -13.00 10.64 -32.98
C ALA A 87 -12.69 9.75 -31.76
N ILE A 88 -11.41 9.36 -31.65
CA ILE A 88 -10.93 8.49 -30.57
C ILE A 88 -9.98 9.28 -29.67
N SER A 89 -10.29 9.36 -28.40
CA SER A 89 -9.39 9.86 -27.38
C SER A 89 -8.81 8.69 -26.58
N THR A 90 -7.49 8.70 -26.38
CA THR A 90 -6.78 7.66 -25.64
C THR A 90 -6.21 8.28 -24.35
N PHE A 91 -6.39 7.60 -23.25
CA PHE A 91 -5.87 7.99 -21.94
C PHE A 91 -5.09 6.83 -21.32
N GLU A 92 -4.01 7.14 -20.61
CA GLU A 92 -3.29 6.17 -19.82
C GLU A 92 -3.77 6.26 -18.37
N VAL A 93 -4.34 5.18 -17.85
CA VAL A 93 -4.83 5.10 -16.46
C VAL A 93 -3.84 4.32 -15.63
N LYS A 94 -3.26 4.97 -14.63
CA LYS A 94 -2.32 4.37 -13.66
C LYS A 94 -3.01 4.19 -12.32
N GLY A 95 -3.37 2.96 -12.00
CA GLY A 95 -3.86 2.57 -10.69
C GLY A 95 -2.70 2.47 -9.70
N ARG A 96 -2.71 3.29 -8.64
CA ARG A 96 -1.71 3.26 -7.58
C ARG A 96 -2.33 2.80 -6.27
N ARG A 97 -1.59 2.01 -5.50
CA ARG A 97 -1.96 1.63 -4.14
C ARG A 97 -1.66 2.77 -3.18
N GLU A 98 -2.54 3.01 -2.22
CA GLU A 98 -2.27 3.94 -1.13
C GLU A 98 -1.32 3.29 -0.12
N LEU A 99 -0.08 3.79 -0.05
CA LEU A 99 0.96 3.26 0.83
C LEU A 99 1.14 4.08 2.11
N THR A 100 0.46 5.22 2.23
CA THR A 100 0.55 6.10 3.40
C THR A 100 0.28 5.37 4.72
N PRO A 101 -0.76 4.52 4.84
CA PRO A 101 -1.01 3.77 6.07
C PRO A 101 0.10 2.77 6.38
N LEU A 102 0.66 2.09 5.38
CA LEU A 102 1.77 1.15 5.55
C LEU A 102 3.03 1.88 6.05
N ILE A 103 3.37 3.02 5.43
CA ILE A 103 4.52 3.85 5.84
C ILE A 103 4.36 4.30 7.30
N ALA A 104 3.17 4.79 7.67
CA ALA A 104 2.89 5.20 9.05
C ALA A 104 3.01 4.03 10.03
N HIS A 105 2.48 2.87 9.68
CA HIS A 105 2.53 1.68 10.51
C HIS A 105 3.96 1.16 10.72
N LEU A 106 4.77 1.09 9.65
CA LEU A 106 6.17 0.71 9.75
C LEU A 106 6.99 1.68 10.62
N LYS A 107 6.77 3.00 10.45
CA LYS A 107 7.42 4.03 11.29
C LYS A 107 7.04 3.93 12.76
N GLN A 108 5.80 3.55 13.05
CA GLN A 108 5.33 3.39 14.43
C GLN A 108 5.90 2.13 15.10
N LEU A 109 6.03 1.04 14.34
CA LEU A 109 6.51 -0.25 14.87
C LEU A 109 8.04 -0.30 14.99
N PHE A 110 8.76 0.32 14.07
CA PHE A 110 10.22 0.25 13.96
C PHE A 110 10.84 1.65 14.12
N LEU A 111 10.73 2.17 15.35
CA LEU A 111 11.30 3.46 15.72
C LEU A 111 12.83 3.40 15.67
N GLY A 112 13.44 4.25 14.85
CA GLY A 112 14.90 4.33 14.71
C GLY A 112 15.47 3.54 13.53
N ASP A 113 14.65 2.76 12.83
CA ASP A 113 15.05 2.10 11.59
C ASP A 113 14.67 2.96 10.37
N ASP A 114 15.55 3.00 9.37
CA ASP A 114 15.31 3.72 8.13
C ASP A 114 14.64 2.78 7.11
N ILE A 115 13.31 2.86 7.03
CA ILE A 115 12.50 2.04 6.14
C ILE A 115 11.77 2.93 5.13
N THR A 116 12.09 2.75 3.86
CA THR A 116 11.42 3.39 2.73
C THR A 116 10.51 2.40 2.02
N VAL A 117 9.29 2.83 1.69
CA VAL A 117 8.29 2.03 0.99
C VAL A 117 7.97 2.67 -0.35
N LEU A 118 8.04 1.88 -1.41
CA LEU A 118 7.75 2.30 -2.78
C LEU A 118 6.77 1.32 -3.43
N GLY A 119 5.80 1.84 -4.18
CA GLY A 119 4.90 1.04 -5.02
C GLY A 119 5.46 0.92 -6.43
N SER A 120 5.54 -0.28 -6.95
CA SER A 120 5.93 -0.56 -8.34
C SER A 120 4.88 -1.45 -9.00
N GLY A 121 3.91 -0.83 -9.66
CA GLY A 121 2.77 -1.56 -10.23
C GLY A 121 1.98 -2.30 -9.14
N LYS A 122 1.92 -3.63 -9.23
CA LYS A 122 1.29 -4.49 -8.21
C LYS A 122 2.17 -4.71 -6.98
N ASP A 123 3.50 -4.55 -7.12
CA ASP A 123 4.47 -4.89 -6.09
C ASP A 123 4.67 -3.71 -5.12
N VAL A 124 5.01 -4.05 -3.88
CA VAL A 124 5.44 -3.12 -2.84
C VAL A 124 6.88 -3.43 -2.49
N VAL A 125 7.76 -2.47 -2.72
CA VAL A 125 9.18 -2.57 -2.41
C VAL A 125 9.44 -1.90 -1.07
N ILE A 126 9.99 -2.64 -0.12
CA ILE A 126 10.52 -2.11 1.14
C ILE A 126 12.04 -2.13 1.09
N SER A 127 12.67 -0.98 1.35
CA SER A 127 14.12 -0.80 1.28
C SER A 127 14.62 0.08 2.42
N GLY A 128 15.92 0.00 2.69
CA GLY A 128 16.56 0.80 3.72
C GLY A 128 17.50 -0.01 4.61
N THR A 129 17.90 0.59 5.73
CA THR A 129 18.84 -0.02 6.69
C THR A 129 18.19 -0.16 8.06
N VAL A 130 18.21 -1.36 8.60
CA VAL A 130 17.57 -1.70 9.86
C VAL A 130 18.55 -2.32 10.86
N THR A 131 18.23 -2.24 12.13
CA THR A 131 19.12 -2.64 13.23
C THR A 131 19.24 -4.16 13.39
N SER A 132 18.24 -4.95 12.98
CA SER A 132 18.26 -6.39 13.18
C SER A 132 17.57 -7.19 12.08
N LYS A 133 17.96 -8.46 11.96
CA LYS A 133 17.32 -9.44 11.08
C LYS A 133 15.84 -9.64 11.38
N TYR A 134 15.48 -9.54 12.66
CA TYR A 134 14.09 -9.62 13.10
C TYR A 134 13.22 -8.51 12.46
N VAL A 135 13.74 -7.29 12.37
CA VAL A 135 13.02 -6.17 11.72
C VAL A 135 12.83 -6.44 10.24
N ILE A 136 13.83 -7.03 9.54
CA ILE A 136 13.72 -7.38 8.14
C ILE A 136 12.53 -8.32 7.88
N GLU A 137 12.40 -9.37 8.69
CA GLU A 137 11.34 -10.36 8.57
C GLU A 137 9.97 -9.75 8.93
N LYS A 138 9.90 -9.02 10.05
CA LYS A 138 8.65 -8.44 10.53
C LYS A 138 8.14 -7.30 9.66
N ALA A 139 9.02 -6.47 9.11
CA ALA A 139 8.62 -5.43 8.16
C ALA A 139 8.01 -6.04 6.88
N ALA A 140 8.57 -7.16 6.38
CA ALA A 140 8.00 -7.89 5.25
C ALA A 140 6.63 -8.50 5.59
N ASP A 141 6.47 -9.07 6.79
CA ASP A 141 5.17 -9.60 7.25
C ASP A 141 4.11 -8.51 7.33
N VAL A 142 4.45 -7.34 7.89
CA VAL A 142 3.55 -6.18 7.98
C VAL A 142 3.18 -5.70 6.58
N ALA A 143 4.15 -5.54 5.67
CA ALA A 143 3.90 -5.14 4.29
C ALA A 143 3.01 -6.15 3.56
N GLY A 144 3.16 -7.44 3.85
CA GLY A 144 2.32 -8.51 3.31
C GLY A 144 0.83 -8.39 3.65
N GLY A 145 0.47 -7.69 4.74
CA GLY A 145 -0.91 -7.37 5.10
C GLY A 145 -1.56 -6.27 4.23
N TYR A 146 -0.75 -5.54 3.46
CA TYR A 146 -1.21 -4.45 2.59
C TYR A 146 -1.21 -4.80 1.10
N VAL A 147 -0.83 -6.02 0.73
CA VAL A 147 -0.83 -6.55 -0.63
C VAL A 147 -1.79 -7.73 -0.75
N GLU A 148 -2.18 -8.07 -1.97
CA GLU A 148 -3.07 -9.22 -2.20
C GLU A 148 -2.36 -10.55 -1.96
N LYS A 149 -1.08 -10.62 -2.33
CA LYS A 149 -0.22 -11.79 -2.14
C LYS A 149 1.08 -11.38 -1.49
N LYS A 150 1.59 -12.17 -0.54
CA LYS A 150 2.88 -11.91 0.11
C LYS A 150 4.05 -11.88 -0.87
N GLU A 151 3.93 -12.57 -1.99
CA GLU A 151 4.91 -12.59 -3.09
C GLU A 151 5.07 -11.23 -3.80
N ASP A 152 4.05 -10.36 -3.69
CA ASP A 152 4.08 -9.01 -4.24
C ASP A 152 4.87 -8.03 -3.33
N VAL A 153 5.45 -8.51 -2.21
CA VAL A 153 6.37 -7.73 -1.36
C VAL A 153 7.80 -8.04 -1.75
N VAL A 154 8.50 -7.04 -2.25
CA VAL A 154 9.94 -7.12 -2.53
C VAL A 154 10.71 -6.52 -1.35
N ASN A 155 11.38 -7.38 -0.58
CA ASN A 155 12.15 -6.95 0.58
C ASN A 155 13.61 -6.72 0.19
N MET A 156 14.03 -5.44 0.24
CA MET A 156 15.39 -4.97 -0.02
C MET A 156 16.03 -4.34 1.23
N LEU A 157 15.50 -4.62 2.42
CA LEU A 157 16.08 -4.16 3.68
C LEU A 157 17.43 -4.81 3.93
N LYS A 158 18.38 -4.01 4.43
CA LYS A 158 19.71 -4.47 4.80
C LYS A 158 19.92 -4.26 6.29
N GLN A 159 20.58 -5.20 6.93
CA GLN A 159 21.00 -5.01 8.32
C GLN A 159 22.17 -4.04 8.36
N GLN A 160 22.14 -3.10 9.30
CA GLN A 160 23.23 -2.17 9.54
C GLN A 160 24.49 -2.94 9.93
N GLU A 161 25.58 -2.73 9.21
CA GLU A 161 26.86 -3.31 9.55
C GLU A 161 27.40 -2.69 10.83
N GLY A 162 27.91 -3.50 11.75
CA GLY A 162 28.54 -3.04 12.99
C GLY A 162 27.66 -3.11 14.25
N VAL A 163 26.39 -3.47 14.15
CA VAL A 163 25.62 -3.87 15.34
C VAL A 163 26.01 -5.30 15.68
N ALA A 164 26.92 -5.45 16.66
CA ALA A 164 27.35 -6.75 17.15
C ALA A 164 26.11 -7.56 17.55
N SER A 165 25.85 -8.64 16.81
CA SER A 165 24.92 -9.65 17.26
C SER A 165 25.53 -10.23 18.54
N ASN A 166 24.97 -9.90 19.71
CA ASN A 166 25.36 -10.47 20.98
C ASN A 166 25.00 -11.96 20.95
N GLN A 167 25.86 -12.76 20.35
CA GLN A 167 25.77 -14.21 20.46
C GLN A 167 26.34 -14.60 21.82
N VAL A 168 25.47 -14.90 22.76
CA VAL A 168 25.87 -15.48 24.05
C VAL A 168 26.08 -16.98 23.83
N MET A 169 27.36 -17.39 23.77
CA MET A 169 27.70 -18.81 23.75
C MET A 169 27.68 -19.32 25.20
N LEU A 170 26.63 -20.01 25.60
CA LEU A 170 26.56 -20.68 26.88
C LEU A 170 27.27 -22.05 26.76
N ARG A 171 28.50 -22.16 27.29
CA ARG A 171 29.21 -23.43 27.38
C ARG A 171 28.89 -24.09 28.75
N VAL A 172 27.96 -25.02 28.77
CA VAL A 172 27.63 -25.80 29.98
C VAL A 172 28.52 -27.03 30.03
N ARG A 173 29.33 -27.17 31.10
CA ARG A 173 30.04 -28.40 31.42
C ARG A 173 29.27 -29.12 32.51
N PHE A 174 28.76 -30.29 32.22
CA PHE A 174 28.21 -31.18 33.24
C PHE A 174 29.36 -32.00 33.82
N ALA A 175 29.61 -31.92 35.11
CA ALA A 175 30.49 -32.82 35.82
C ALA A 175 29.61 -33.76 36.65
N GLU A 176 29.60 -35.04 36.27
CA GLU A 176 28.95 -36.08 37.05
C GLU A 176 29.91 -36.57 38.12
N VAL A 177 29.61 -36.30 39.39
CA VAL A 177 30.39 -36.81 40.50
C VAL A 177 29.70 -38.07 41.03
N SER A 178 30.24 -39.23 40.67
CA SER A 178 29.83 -40.54 41.21
C SER A 178 30.20 -40.63 42.69
N ARG A 179 29.22 -40.72 43.54
CA ARG A 179 29.38 -40.90 45.00
C ARG A 179 29.82 -42.32 45.38
N SER A 180 30.06 -43.22 44.44
CA SER A 180 30.35 -44.63 44.68
C SER A 180 31.79 -44.91 45.15
N ALA A 181 32.66 -43.91 45.17
CA ALA A 181 34.08 -44.12 45.55
C ALA A 181 34.43 -43.93 47.03
N MET A 182 33.42 -43.68 47.91
CA MET A 182 33.69 -43.43 49.31
C MET A 182 33.30 -44.58 50.25
N SER A 183 32.89 -45.74 49.76
CA SER A 183 32.50 -46.87 50.63
C SER A 183 33.52 -48.00 50.70
N GLU A 184 34.70 -47.85 50.10
CA GLU A 184 35.72 -48.91 50.07
C GLU A 184 36.90 -48.71 51.03
N PHE A 185 36.89 -47.69 51.89
CA PHE A 185 37.81 -47.60 53.00
C PHE A 185 37.14 -47.96 54.35
N GLY A 186 36.66 -49.21 54.40
CA GLY A 186 36.34 -49.83 55.68
C GLY A 186 37.60 -50.19 56.42
N MET A 187 37.90 -49.50 57.49
CA MET A 187 38.90 -49.86 58.42
C MET A 187 38.32 -50.84 59.49
N SER A 188 38.97 -51.99 59.62
CA SER A 188 38.88 -52.95 60.68
C SER A 188 39.30 -52.33 61.97
#